data_3df7a9f66d39f17af54271418e32a69f
#
_entry.id   3df7a9f66d39f17af54271418e32a69f
#
_cell.length_a   1.000
_cell.length_b   1.000
_cell.length_c   1.000
_cell.angle_alpha   90.00
_cell.angle_beta   90.00
_cell.angle_gamma   90.00
#
_symmetry.space_group_name_H-M   'P 1'
#
loop_
_entity.id
_entity.type
_entity.pdbx_description
1 polymer ?
#
loop_
_entity_poly.entity_id
_entity_poly.type
_entity_poly.pdbx_seq_one_letter_code
_entity_poly.pdbx_strand_id
1 'polypeptide(L)'
;MLSSYAFLKIREIILKQDQLHLYDSLNQLFNAYDIDWFAKSRELALSWDEVQKLKQEKLVTLGAHTKHHYNLKALPDVSDVIDEVEYGYKILENKADLHPVVFAYPFGSINEADKREFKALSSMSDKFELAVRACGGPVTNLSTDYFALPRIMLTEDYTYLTLLRYKKICVI
;
A
#
# COMPACT_ATOMS: atom_id res chain seq x y z
N MET A 1 0.83 14.04 -23.59
CA MET A 1 0.09 13.61 -22.38
C MET A 1 -0.58 12.28 -22.70
N LEU A 2 -0.16 11.18 -22.08
CA LEU A 2 -0.89 9.91 -22.20
C LEU A 2 -2.31 10.19 -21.70
N SER A 3 -3.33 9.76 -22.47
CA SER A 3 -4.70 9.96 -22.05
C SER A 3 -4.94 9.16 -20.76
N SER A 4 -5.83 9.64 -19.88
CA SER A 4 -6.24 8.92 -18.65
C SER A 4 -6.66 7.48 -18.95
N TYR A 5 -7.19 7.24 -20.16
CA TYR A 5 -7.53 5.91 -20.65
C TYR A 5 -6.31 4.98 -20.81
N ALA A 6 -5.22 5.44 -21.42
CA ALA A 6 -4.00 4.65 -21.60
C ALA A 6 -3.38 4.28 -20.24
N PHE A 7 -3.35 5.22 -19.29
CA PHE A 7 -2.90 4.96 -17.92
C PHE A 7 -3.73 3.86 -17.25
N LEU A 8 -5.05 3.95 -17.31
CA LEU A 8 -5.95 2.95 -16.70
C LEU A 8 -5.78 1.57 -17.34
N LYS A 9 -5.58 1.50 -18.66
CA LYS A 9 -5.33 0.24 -19.37
C LYS A 9 -4.00 -0.39 -19.00
N ILE A 10 -2.92 0.38 -18.93
CA ILE A 10 -1.61 -0.10 -18.50
C ILE A 10 -1.70 -0.61 -17.06
N ARG A 11 -2.32 0.15 -16.15
CA ARG A 11 -2.55 -0.25 -14.78
C ARG A 11 -3.33 -1.57 -14.68
N GLU A 12 -4.40 -1.72 -15.44
CA GLU A 12 -5.20 -2.96 -15.47
C GLU A 12 -4.35 -4.18 -15.91
N ILE A 13 -3.51 -4.01 -16.93
CA ILE A 13 -2.60 -5.06 -17.41
C ILE A 13 -1.62 -5.44 -16.32
N ILE A 14 -0.93 -4.46 -15.71
CA ILE A 14 0.05 -4.69 -14.65
C ILE A 14 -0.56 -5.44 -13.46
N LEU A 15 -1.77 -5.06 -13.03
CA LEU A 15 -2.45 -5.69 -11.90
C LEU A 15 -2.85 -7.16 -12.13
N LYS A 16 -2.94 -7.58 -13.39
CA LYS A 16 -3.31 -8.95 -13.79
C LYS A 16 -2.11 -9.84 -14.14
N GLN A 17 -0.90 -9.27 -14.25
CA GLN A 17 0.30 -10.04 -14.56
C GLN A 17 0.71 -10.91 -13.35
N ASP A 18 1.53 -11.91 -13.63
CA ASP A 18 2.27 -12.63 -12.60
C ASP A 18 3.13 -11.65 -11.81
N GLN A 19 2.75 -11.41 -10.56
CA GLN A 19 3.39 -10.40 -9.74
C GLN A 19 4.82 -10.77 -9.38
N LEU A 20 5.14 -12.05 -9.23
CA LEU A 20 6.48 -12.51 -8.87
C LEU A 20 7.51 -12.23 -10.00
N HIS A 21 7.06 -12.22 -11.26
CA HIS A 21 7.90 -11.95 -12.43
C HIS A 21 7.67 -10.54 -13.03
N LEU A 22 6.84 -9.73 -12.37
CA LEU A 22 6.47 -8.41 -12.91
C LEU A 22 7.69 -7.49 -13.09
N TYR A 23 8.59 -7.47 -12.11
CA TYR A 23 9.80 -6.62 -12.18
C TYR A 23 10.71 -7.00 -13.33
N ASP A 24 10.92 -8.28 -13.57
CA ASP A 24 11.76 -8.76 -14.68
C ASP A 24 11.14 -8.37 -16.03
N SER A 25 9.82 -8.52 -16.16
CA SER A 25 9.08 -8.14 -17.36
C SER A 25 9.15 -6.63 -17.61
N LEU A 26 9.00 -5.80 -16.56
CA LEU A 26 9.13 -4.36 -16.66
C LEU A 26 10.56 -3.91 -16.98
N ASN A 27 11.57 -4.54 -16.39
CA ASN A 27 12.98 -4.28 -16.70
C ASN A 27 13.29 -4.55 -18.18
N GLN A 28 12.84 -5.68 -18.71
CA GLN A 28 13.02 -5.99 -20.13
C GLN A 28 12.36 -4.94 -21.04
N LEU A 29 11.12 -4.54 -20.69
CA LEU A 29 10.39 -3.52 -21.42
C LEU A 29 11.12 -2.18 -21.40
N PHE A 30 11.50 -1.69 -20.22
CA PHE A 30 12.16 -0.39 -20.07
C PHE A 30 13.53 -0.35 -20.75
N ASN A 31 14.31 -1.43 -20.65
CA ASN A 31 15.60 -1.57 -21.33
C ASN A 31 15.43 -1.53 -22.87
N ALA A 32 14.37 -2.12 -23.41
CA ALA A 32 14.09 -2.08 -24.85
C ALA A 32 13.78 -0.67 -25.38
N TYR A 33 13.42 0.27 -24.49
CA TYR A 33 13.15 1.67 -24.81
C TYR A 33 14.19 2.66 -24.24
N ASP A 34 15.34 2.17 -23.78
CA ASP A 34 16.40 2.98 -23.15
C ASP A 34 15.90 3.84 -21.96
N ILE A 35 14.95 3.32 -21.19
CA ILE A 35 14.39 4.00 -20.02
C ILE A 35 15.08 3.51 -18.75
N ASP A 36 15.90 4.36 -18.11
CA ASP A 36 16.41 4.12 -16.76
C ASP A 36 15.33 4.45 -15.71
N TRP A 37 14.46 3.49 -15.47
CA TRP A 37 13.40 3.65 -14.49
C TRP A 37 13.91 3.64 -13.03
N PHE A 38 15.09 3.05 -12.77
CA PHE A 38 15.74 3.12 -11.46
C PHE A 38 16.22 4.53 -11.14
N ALA A 39 16.80 5.24 -12.11
CA ALA A 39 17.13 6.65 -11.94
C ALA A 39 15.88 7.48 -11.66
N LYS A 40 14.80 7.22 -12.39
CA LYS A 40 13.52 7.91 -12.18
C LYS A 40 12.89 7.59 -10.82
N SER A 41 12.95 6.35 -10.38
CA SER A 41 12.50 5.97 -9.03
C SER A 41 13.28 6.70 -7.94
N ARG A 42 14.61 6.78 -8.06
CA ARG A 42 15.46 7.51 -7.09
C ARG A 42 15.18 9.01 -7.05
N GLU A 43 14.83 9.61 -8.19
CA GLU A 43 14.44 11.02 -8.28
C GLU A 43 13.11 11.30 -7.54
N LEU A 44 12.16 10.36 -7.60
CA LEU A 44 10.80 10.56 -7.11
C LEU A 44 10.56 10.00 -5.69
N ALA A 45 11.37 9.03 -5.26
CA ALA A 45 11.23 8.41 -3.95
C ALA A 45 11.98 9.19 -2.87
N LEU A 46 11.49 9.11 -1.64
CA LEU A 46 12.22 9.62 -0.47
C LEU A 46 13.54 8.85 -0.29
N SER A 47 14.58 9.59 0.04
CA SER A 47 15.82 9.01 0.55
C SER A 47 15.65 8.49 1.97
N TRP A 48 16.53 7.58 2.42
CA TRP A 48 16.50 7.10 3.81
C TRP A 48 16.76 8.20 4.83
N ASP A 49 17.54 9.23 4.48
CA ASP A 49 17.75 10.42 5.33
C ASP A 49 16.47 11.23 5.51
N GLU A 50 15.66 11.34 4.46
CA GLU A 50 14.35 11.99 4.55
C GLU A 50 13.36 11.16 5.36
N VAL A 51 13.38 9.83 5.24
CA VAL A 51 12.60 8.93 6.10
C VAL A 51 12.99 9.10 7.57
N GLN A 52 14.29 9.21 7.89
CA GLN A 52 14.75 9.47 9.25
C GLN A 52 14.29 10.84 9.79
N LYS A 53 14.22 11.86 8.95
CA LYS A 53 13.67 13.17 9.35
C LYS A 53 12.18 13.06 9.63
N LEU A 54 11.41 12.38 8.77
CA LEU A 54 9.98 12.17 8.96
C LEU A 54 9.68 11.36 10.24
N LYS A 55 10.53 10.36 10.58
CA LYS A 55 10.41 9.58 11.82
C LYS A 55 10.47 10.45 13.08
N GLN A 56 11.14 11.60 13.02
CA GLN A 56 11.30 12.51 14.16
C GLN A 56 10.14 13.51 14.30
N GLU A 57 9.28 13.63 13.29
CA GLU A 57 8.17 14.57 13.27
C GLU A 57 7.00 14.07 14.12
N LYS A 58 6.54 14.89 15.07
CA LYS A 58 5.47 14.51 16.03
C LYS A 58 4.12 14.23 15.40
N LEU A 59 3.86 14.75 14.21
CA LEU A 59 2.59 14.60 13.50
C LEU A 59 2.65 13.55 12.39
N VAL A 60 3.75 12.82 12.27
CA VAL A 60 3.95 11.79 11.25
C VAL A 60 4.01 10.42 11.88
N THR A 61 3.24 9.49 11.35
CA THR A 61 3.34 8.05 11.63
C THR A 61 3.71 7.33 10.34
N LEU A 62 4.83 6.63 10.34
CA LEU A 62 5.28 5.85 9.20
C LEU A 62 4.74 4.42 9.31
N GLY A 63 4.04 3.97 8.28
CA GLY A 63 3.48 2.63 8.17
C GLY A 63 4.22 1.76 7.15
N ALA A 64 3.94 0.47 7.16
CA ALA A 64 4.44 -0.47 6.16
C ALA A 64 3.49 -0.57 4.97
N HIS A 65 4.06 -0.86 3.76
CA HIS A 65 3.31 -0.91 2.51
C HIS A 65 3.91 -1.91 1.51
N THR A 66 4.38 -3.06 2.00
CA THR A 66 5.09 -4.11 1.27
C THR A 66 6.48 -3.69 0.74
N LYS A 67 7.15 -4.59 0.04
CA LYS A 67 8.44 -4.34 -0.60
C LYS A 67 8.29 -3.87 -2.05
N HIS A 68 7.48 -4.58 -2.85
CA HIS A 68 7.39 -4.37 -4.28
C HIS A 68 6.07 -3.72 -4.73
N HIS A 69 5.16 -3.46 -3.79
CA HIS A 69 3.83 -2.91 -4.09
C HIS A 69 3.01 -3.81 -5.02
N TYR A 70 3.12 -5.13 -4.85
CA TYR A 70 2.36 -6.09 -5.65
C TYR A 70 0.86 -6.02 -5.39
N ASN A 71 0.07 -6.44 -6.38
CA ASN A 71 -1.31 -6.85 -6.15
C ASN A 71 -1.28 -8.15 -5.31
N LEU A 72 -1.48 -8.03 -4.01
CA LEU A 72 -1.36 -9.17 -3.08
C LEU A 72 -2.32 -10.30 -3.41
N LYS A 73 -3.51 -9.98 -3.92
CA LYS A 73 -4.51 -10.97 -4.32
C LYS A 73 -4.08 -11.80 -5.53
N ALA A 74 -3.20 -11.26 -6.38
CA ALA A 74 -2.65 -11.95 -7.54
C ALA A 74 -1.41 -12.80 -7.20
N LEU A 75 -0.90 -12.75 -5.98
CA LEU A 75 0.13 -13.67 -5.52
C LEU A 75 -0.43 -15.09 -5.37
N PRO A 76 0.31 -16.15 -5.78
CA PRO A 76 -0.17 -17.53 -5.79
C PRO A 76 -0.60 -18.01 -4.40
N ASP A 77 0.29 -17.89 -3.43
CA ASP A 77 0.14 -18.47 -2.11
C ASP A 77 0.07 -17.44 -0.97
N VAL A 78 -0.46 -17.84 0.17
CA VAL A 78 -0.48 -17.02 1.40
C VAL A 78 0.94 -16.75 1.89
N SER A 79 1.86 -17.70 1.72
CA SER A 79 3.27 -17.51 2.05
C SER A 79 3.90 -16.37 1.26
N ASP A 80 3.59 -16.24 -0.03
CA ASP A 80 4.09 -15.13 -0.85
C ASP A 80 3.59 -13.77 -0.34
N VAL A 81 2.35 -13.72 0.13
CA VAL A 81 1.79 -12.51 0.77
C VAL A 81 2.56 -12.16 2.04
N ILE A 82 2.78 -13.14 2.90
CA ILE A 82 3.51 -12.96 4.17
C ILE A 82 4.95 -12.53 3.89
N ASP A 83 5.64 -13.19 2.96
CA ASP A 83 7.02 -12.87 2.58
C ASP A 83 7.13 -11.45 2.04
N GLU A 84 6.22 -11.04 1.17
CA GLU A 84 6.20 -9.70 0.58
C GLU A 84 6.03 -8.61 1.66
N VAL A 85 5.16 -8.85 2.64
CA VAL A 85 4.93 -7.93 3.77
C VAL A 85 6.14 -7.93 4.72
N GLU A 86 6.64 -9.11 5.08
CA GLU A 86 7.77 -9.25 6.01
C GLU A 86 9.07 -8.67 5.44
N TYR A 87 9.31 -8.86 4.14
CA TYR A 87 10.45 -8.22 3.46
C TYR A 87 10.38 -6.70 3.54
N GLY A 88 9.21 -6.11 3.28
CA GLY A 88 9.01 -4.67 3.41
C GLY A 88 9.27 -4.19 4.84
N TYR A 89 8.75 -4.91 5.83
CA TYR A 89 8.97 -4.62 7.24
C TYR A 89 10.46 -4.63 7.61
N LYS A 90 11.18 -5.71 7.24
CA LYS A 90 12.62 -5.86 7.50
C LYS A 90 13.48 -4.77 6.85
N ILE A 91 13.09 -4.27 5.68
CA ILE A 91 13.78 -3.14 5.05
C ILE A 91 13.65 -1.88 5.91
N LEU A 92 12.44 -1.58 6.40
CA LEU A 92 12.19 -0.42 7.27
C LEU A 92 12.96 -0.55 8.59
N GLU A 93 12.96 -1.73 9.20
CA GLU A 93 13.72 -2.04 10.40
C GLU A 93 15.22 -1.83 10.17
N ASN A 94 15.80 -2.46 9.14
CA ASN A 94 17.25 -2.43 8.90
C ASN A 94 17.77 -1.07 8.39
N LYS A 95 16.98 -0.33 7.62
CA LYS A 95 17.40 0.94 6.99
C LYS A 95 17.06 2.17 7.81
N ALA A 96 15.99 2.12 8.59
CA ALA A 96 15.49 3.28 9.31
C ALA A 96 15.31 3.02 10.82
N ASP A 97 15.63 1.81 11.31
CA ASP A 97 15.29 1.41 12.68
C ASP A 97 13.82 1.75 12.99
N LEU A 98 12.93 1.38 12.06
CA LEU A 98 11.51 1.67 12.10
C LEU A 98 10.73 0.37 12.26
N HIS A 99 9.91 0.30 13.30
CA HIS A 99 9.02 -0.83 13.61
C HIS A 99 7.56 -0.39 13.41
N PRO A 100 7.06 -0.36 12.17
CA PRO A 100 5.72 0.13 11.88
C PRO A 100 4.66 -0.81 12.47
N VAL A 101 3.72 -0.26 13.21
CA VAL A 101 2.58 -1.02 13.76
C VAL A 101 1.33 -0.94 12.86
N VAL A 102 1.39 -0.12 11.82
CA VAL A 102 0.30 0.08 10.85
C VAL A 102 0.74 -0.42 9.48
N PHE A 103 -0.13 -1.17 8.83
CA PHE A 103 0.04 -1.62 7.45
C PHE A 103 -1.01 -1.00 6.53
N ALA A 104 -0.63 -0.62 5.31
CA ALA A 104 -1.56 -0.25 4.25
C ALA A 104 -1.45 -1.23 3.09
N TYR A 105 -2.60 -1.75 2.61
CA TYR A 105 -2.61 -2.65 1.45
C TYR A 105 -2.31 -1.89 0.16
N PRO A 106 -1.36 -2.36 -0.69
CA PRO A 106 -1.16 -1.84 -2.03
C PRO A 106 -2.47 -1.81 -2.82
N PHE A 107 -2.74 -0.71 -3.51
CA PHE A 107 -4.00 -0.42 -4.21
C PHE A 107 -5.24 -0.44 -3.29
N GLY A 108 -5.36 -1.40 -2.41
CA GLY A 108 -6.26 -1.48 -1.26
C GLY A 108 -7.75 -1.63 -1.57
N SER A 109 -8.15 -1.95 -2.80
CA SER A 109 -9.53 -2.35 -3.09
C SER A 109 -9.73 -3.85 -2.88
N ILE A 110 -10.96 -4.32 -2.91
CA ILE A 110 -11.30 -5.75 -2.78
C ILE A 110 -10.75 -6.61 -3.94
N ASN A 111 -10.35 -5.96 -5.03
CA ASN A 111 -9.73 -6.64 -6.17
C ASN A 111 -8.26 -6.95 -5.94
N GLU A 112 -7.59 -6.25 -5.03
CA GLU A 112 -6.16 -6.37 -4.74
C GLU A 112 -5.86 -6.93 -3.34
N ALA A 113 -6.83 -6.84 -2.40
CA ALA A 113 -6.73 -7.48 -1.09
C ALA A 113 -8.12 -7.83 -0.55
N ASP A 114 -8.30 -9.07 -0.08
CA ASP A 114 -9.57 -9.57 0.44
C ASP A 114 -9.30 -10.47 1.68
N LYS A 115 -10.23 -11.27 2.06
CA LYS A 115 -10.23 -12.14 3.26
C LYS A 115 -8.94 -12.94 3.44
N ARG A 116 -8.34 -13.44 2.35
CA ARG A 116 -7.08 -14.19 2.39
C ARG A 116 -5.94 -13.31 2.89
N GLU A 117 -5.78 -12.13 2.32
CA GLU A 117 -4.74 -11.16 2.65
C GLU A 117 -4.97 -10.57 4.05
N PHE A 118 -6.21 -10.29 4.43
CA PHE A 118 -6.55 -9.81 5.78
C PHE A 118 -6.18 -10.85 6.85
N LYS A 119 -6.46 -12.13 6.58
CA LYS A 119 -6.08 -13.22 7.48
C LYS A 119 -4.55 -13.39 7.55
N ALA A 120 -3.84 -13.23 6.42
CA ALA A 120 -2.38 -13.25 6.40
C ALA A 120 -1.80 -12.15 7.28
N LEU A 121 -2.28 -10.91 7.15
CA LEU A 121 -1.85 -9.79 8.01
C LEU A 121 -2.24 -9.99 9.48
N SER A 122 -3.40 -10.54 9.76
CA SER A 122 -3.83 -10.88 11.12
C SER A 122 -2.92 -11.91 11.79
N SER A 123 -2.31 -12.83 11.03
CA SER A 123 -1.32 -13.77 11.57
C SER A 123 0.02 -13.13 11.93
N MET A 124 0.24 -11.87 11.51
CA MET A 124 1.42 -11.06 11.84
C MET A 124 1.12 -10.00 12.93
N SER A 125 0.17 -10.31 13.83
CA SER A 125 -0.26 -9.42 14.93
C SER A 125 0.83 -9.18 15.99
N ASP A 126 1.93 -9.88 15.92
CA ASP A 126 3.16 -9.59 16.66
C ASP A 126 3.92 -8.37 16.13
N LYS A 127 3.68 -7.98 14.87
CA LYS A 127 4.29 -6.82 14.20
C LYS A 127 3.30 -5.68 13.98
N PHE A 128 2.08 -6.00 13.56
CA PHE A 128 1.07 -5.01 13.18
C PHE A 128 -0.12 -5.02 14.12
N GLU A 129 -0.54 -3.84 14.56
CA GLU A 129 -1.77 -3.64 15.35
C GLU A 129 -3.01 -3.51 14.46
N LEU A 130 -2.82 -2.96 13.26
CA LEU A 130 -3.92 -2.76 12.30
C LEU A 130 -3.43 -2.66 10.86
N ALA A 131 -4.37 -2.94 9.93
CA ALA A 131 -4.15 -2.74 8.51
C ALA A 131 -5.32 -2.00 7.85
N VAL A 132 -4.99 -1.09 6.92
CA VAL A 132 -5.96 -0.19 6.28
C VAL A 132 -6.08 -0.47 4.78
N ARG A 133 -7.33 -0.49 4.29
CA ARG A 133 -7.67 -0.54 2.85
C ARG A 133 -7.74 0.87 2.26
N ALA A 134 -7.78 0.99 0.93
CA ALA A 134 -7.94 2.29 0.26
C ALA A 134 -9.40 2.74 0.12
N CYS A 135 -10.36 1.87 0.42
CA CYS A 135 -11.79 2.13 0.22
C CYS A 135 -12.63 1.50 1.36
N GLY A 136 -13.93 1.71 1.33
CA GLY A 136 -14.88 1.04 2.22
C GLY A 136 -15.66 1.97 3.16
N GLY A 137 -15.32 3.25 3.19
CA GLY A 137 -16.06 4.25 3.97
C GLY A 137 -15.68 4.32 5.45
N PRO A 138 -16.54 4.83 6.30
CA PRO A 138 -16.27 5.02 7.72
C PRO A 138 -16.29 3.71 8.52
N VAL A 139 -15.54 3.67 9.59
CA VAL A 139 -15.69 2.63 10.62
C VAL A 139 -16.97 2.89 11.39
N THR A 140 -17.94 1.98 11.32
CA THR A 140 -19.30 2.20 11.84
C THR A 140 -19.63 1.41 13.08
N ASN A 141 -18.87 0.36 13.41
CA ASN A 141 -19.11 -0.45 14.59
C ASN A 141 -17.82 -1.04 15.17
N LEU A 142 -17.90 -1.52 16.41
CA LEU A 142 -16.78 -2.11 17.16
C LEU A 142 -16.40 -3.54 16.68
N SER A 143 -17.17 -4.14 15.79
CA SER A 143 -16.88 -5.47 15.21
C SER A 143 -16.09 -5.38 13.90
N THR A 144 -15.57 -4.20 13.55
CA THR A 144 -14.73 -4.03 12.37
C THR A 144 -13.41 -4.78 12.55
N ASP A 145 -13.04 -5.57 11.55
CA ASP A 145 -11.77 -6.25 11.52
C ASP A 145 -10.61 -5.23 11.47
N TYR A 146 -9.76 -5.24 12.48
CA TYR A 146 -8.61 -4.34 12.59
C TYR A 146 -7.61 -4.53 11.44
N PHE A 147 -7.58 -5.69 10.81
CA PHE A 147 -6.74 -5.96 9.65
C PHE A 147 -7.45 -5.70 8.30
N ALA A 148 -8.63 -5.07 8.34
CA ALA A 148 -9.39 -4.68 7.15
C ALA A 148 -10.06 -3.30 7.30
N LEU A 149 -9.45 -2.38 8.06
CA LEU A 149 -10.02 -1.07 8.34
C LEU A 149 -10.26 -0.27 7.05
N PRO A 150 -11.47 0.24 6.85
CA PRO A 150 -11.75 1.06 5.67
C PRO A 150 -11.15 2.45 5.79
N ARG A 151 -10.86 3.06 4.65
CA ARG A 151 -10.50 4.48 4.53
C ARG A 151 -11.46 5.21 3.61
N ILE A 152 -11.55 6.52 3.78
CA ILE A 152 -12.27 7.42 2.87
C ILE A 152 -11.21 8.24 2.13
N MET A 153 -11.27 8.20 0.80
CA MET A 153 -10.47 9.10 -0.04
C MET A 153 -11.12 10.48 -0.01
N LEU A 154 -10.42 11.48 0.49
CA LEU A 154 -10.87 12.87 0.40
C LEU A 154 -10.54 13.40 -0.99
N THR A 155 -11.56 13.88 -1.70
CA THR A 155 -11.46 14.55 -2.99
C THR A 155 -12.01 15.97 -2.86
N GLU A 156 -11.79 16.80 -3.87
CA GLU A 156 -12.32 18.17 -3.93
C GLU A 156 -13.85 18.24 -3.80
N ASP A 157 -14.54 17.14 -4.17
CA ASP A 157 -16.00 17.02 -4.06
C ASP A 157 -16.50 16.78 -2.63
N TYR A 158 -15.60 16.48 -1.68
CA TYR A 158 -15.98 16.29 -0.28
C TYR A 158 -16.10 17.64 0.42
N THR A 159 -17.32 18.14 0.48
CA THR A 159 -17.65 19.32 1.26
C THR A 159 -17.64 19.02 2.76
N TYR A 160 -17.43 20.04 3.59
CA TYR A 160 -17.58 19.98 5.04
C TYR A 160 -18.90 19.33 5.49
N LEU A 161 -20.01 19.57 4.75
CA LEU A 161 -21.31 18.96 5.00
C LEU A 161 -21.32 17.44 4.75
N THR A 162 -20.59 16.97 3.77
CA THR A 162 -20.41 15.52 3.49
C THR A 162 -19.65 14.88 4.64
N LEU A 163 -18.58 15.50 5.13
CA LEU A 163 -17.81 15.03 6.28
C LEU A 163 -18.65 15.04 7.57
N LEU A 164 -19.52 16.04 7.79
CA LEU A 164 -20.42 16.09 8.94
C LEU A 164 -21.46 14.96 8.95
N ARG A 165 -21.88 14.43 7.80
CA ARG A 165 -22.75 13.25 7.74
C ARG A 165 -22.07 12.00 8.32
N TYR A 166 -20.77 11.96 8.33
CA TYR A 166 -19.96 10.91 8.93
C TYR A 166 -19.51 11.27 10.35
N LYS A 167 -20.36 11.91 11.17
CA LYS A 167 -20.09 12.38 12.54
C LYS A 167 -19.47 11.36 13.52
N LYS A 168 -19.22 10.13 13.09
CA LYS A 168 -18.53 9.07 13.85
C LYS A 168 -17.25 8.61 13.15
N ILE A 169 -16.63 9.45 12.33
CA ILE A 169 -15.35 9.12 11.69
C ILE A 169 -14.25 9.36 12.71
N CYS A 170 -13.55 8.31 13.09
CA CYS A 170 -12.20 8.48 13.60
C CYS A 170 -11.33 8.93 12.41
N VAL A 171 -10.90 10.18 12.43
CA VAL A 171 -9.80 10.66 11.59
C VAL A 171 -8.54 10.13 12.27
N ILE A 172 -7.95 9.11 11.67
CA ILE A 172 -6.62 8.59 12.05
C ILE A 172 -5.61 9.35 11.23
#